data_c7e7caf1ad20bb4e64f20104c3bcfc42
#
_entry.id   c7e7caf1ad20bb4e64f20104c3bcfc42
#
_cell.length_a   1.000
_cell.length_b   1.000
_cell.length_c   1.000
_cell.angle_alpha   90.00
_cell.angle_beta   90.00
_cell.angle_gamma   90.00
#
_symmetry.space_group_name_H-M   'P 1'
#
loop_
_entity.id
_entity.type
_entity.pdbx_description
1 polymer ?
#
loop_
_entity_poly.entity_id
_entity_poly.type
_entity_poly.pdbx_seq_one_letter_code
_entity_poly.pdbx_strand_id
1 'polypeptide(L)'
;MVCMDPIGCGRNVSKMLEVAKAYEGKGNIVMTTGFQKGGNYCPNTSFLATVDTNIVAKYMIAEVAEGMDLNSYNGPYVERTIAKAGVIKAGTSYRIITKLEQKALAVAAITQKETGCPISMHTDFGTMGSEILDEIEKNGGKSEKTVLCHMQRNPDRYYYSSILDRGATICFDEPNKAAYRPDTEIAENICWLLDRGYENQIVLGMDAGRVEGLASYRESVGRANGLEYLLTRFVPLLRKMSVSEEKIHKMLVENPSNVFSIEV
;
A
#
# COMPACT_ATOMS: atom_id res chain seq x y z
N MET A 1 4.63 -11.04 0.23
CA MET A 1 3.29 -10.42 0.43
C MET A 1 3.44 -9.16 1.26
N VAL A 2 2.79 -8.07 0.87
CA VAL A 2 2.77 -6.83 1.67
C VAL A 2 1.43 -6.77 2.41
N CYS A 3 1.49 -6.76 3.75
CA CYS A 3 0.32 -6.70 4.62
C CYS A 3 0.01 -5.23 4.92
N MET A 4 -1.25 -4.80 4.71
CA MET A 4 -1.66 -3.41 4.79
C MET A 4 -2.53 -3.09 6.02
N ASP A 5 -2.34 -3.81 7.12
CA ASP A 5 -3.07 -3.59 8.39
C ASP A 5 -2.30 -2.61 9.30
N PRO A 6 -2.58 -1.29 9.24
CA PRO A 6 -1.84 -0.29 9.99
C PRO A 6 -2.31 -0.17 11.45
N ILE A 7 -1.69 0.72 12.20
CA ILE A 7 -2.00 1.03 13.59
C ILE A 7 -3.50 1.34 13.74
N GLY A 8 -4.17 0.67 14.65
CA GLY A 8 -5.59 0.88 14.95
C GLY A 8 -6.58 0.27 13.94
N CYS A 9 -6.11 -0.43 12.91
CA CYS A 9 -6.95 -1.05 11.87
C CYS A 9 -6.78 -2.57 11.80
N GLY A 10 -6.78 -3.24 12.94
CA GLY A 10 -6.75 -4.70 13.00
C GLY A 10 -5.36 -5.33 12.95
N ARG A 11 -4.30 -4.54 12.96
CA ARG A 11 -2.93 -5.03 13.01
C ARG A 11 -2.73 -5.99 14.19
N ASN A 12 -2.15 -7.17 13.93
CA ASN A 12 -1.82 -8.15 14.95
C ASN A 12 -0.42 -8.74 14.69
N VAL A 13 0.58 -8.18 15.36
CA VAL A 13 1.98 -8.51 15.14
C VAL A 13 2.29 -9.96 15.52
N SER A 14 1.74 -10.46 16.64
CA SER A 14 1.95 -11.85 17.10
C SER A 14 1.46 -12.86 16.06
N LYS A 15 0.21 -12.70 15.59
CA LYS A 15 -0.35 -13.61 14.57
C LYS A 15 0.41 -13.54 13.25
N MET A 16 0.86 -12.35 12.86
CA MET A 16 1.66 -12.20 11.64
C MET A 16 3.04 -12.87 11.76
N LEU A 17 3.65 -12.84 12.95
CA LEU A 17 4.89 -13.58 13.22
C LEU A 17 4.67 -15.09 13.16
N GLU A 18 3.57 -15.60 13.69
CA GLU A 18 3.20 -17.02 13.58
C GLU A 18 3.02 -17.44 12.11
N VAL A 19 2.30 -16.63 11.33
CA VAL A 19 2.11 -16.87 9.90
C VAL A 19 3.43 -16.81 9.16
N ALA A 20 4.28 -15.80 9.42
CA ALA A 20 5.59 -15.66 8.78
C ALA A 20 6.48 -16.87 9.07
N LYS A 21 6.49 -17.36 10.31
CA LYS A 21 7.22 -18.57 10.73
C LYS A 21 6.71 -19.81 10.00
N ALA A 22 5.39 -19.96 9.88
CA ALA A 22 4.78 -21.09 9.14
C ALA A 22 5.04 -21.03 7.64
N TYR A 23 5.35 -19.84 7.12
CA TYR A 23 5.63 -19.58 5.71
C TYR A 23 7.13 -19.48 5.40
N GLU A 24 7.99 -19.76 6.37
CA GLU A 24 9.45 -19.71 6.23
C GLU A 24 9.93 -20.59 5.05
N GLY A 25 10.78 -20.03 4.20
CA GLY A 25 11.26 -20.67 2.97
C GLY A 25 10.26 -20.73 1.82
N LYS A 26 9.00 -20.30 2.01
CA LYS A 26 7.96 -20.27 0.96
C LYS A 26 7.62 -18.86 0.49
N GLY A 27 7.89 -17.85 1.30
CA GLY A 27 7.62 -16.46 0.96
C GLY A 27 7.92 -15.51 2.10
N ASN A 28 7.96 -14.22 1.77
CA ASN A 28 8.20 -13.14 2.72
C ASN A 28 6.92 -12.36 3.01
N ILE A 29 6.80 -11.87 4.25
CA ILE A 29 5.72 -10.98 4.68
C ILE A 29 6.34 -9.64 5.08
N VAL A 30 5.95 -8.58 4.37
CA VAL A 30 6.29 -7.19 4.71
C VAL A 30 5.17 -6.66 5.58
N MET A 31 5.49 -6.23 6.81
CA MET A 31 4.53 -5.69 7.76
C MET A 31 4.47 -4.16 7.69
N THR A 32 3.35 -3.61 8.13
CA THR A 32 2.99 -2.21 7.96
C THR A 32 2.98 -1.45 9.29
N THR A 33 3.65 -0.29 9.33
CA THR A 33 3.38 0.79 10.28
C THR A 33 2.51 1.87 9.64
N GLY A 34 2.13 2.91 10.38
CA GLY A 34 1.37 4.04 9.86
C GLY A 34 -0.12 3.96 10.10
N PHE A 35 -0.89 4.66 9.28
CA PHE A 35 -2.32 4.89 9.52
C PHE A 35 -3.13 4.70 8.24
N GLN A 36 -4.40 4.33 8.38
CA GLN A 36 -5.40 4.34 7.30
C GLN A 36 -5.95 5.76 7.12
N LYS A 37 -6.91 5.97 6.21
CA LYS A 37 -7.57 7.27 6.01
C LYS A 37 -8.22 7.78 7.29
N GLY A 38 -8.32 9.10 7.44
CA GLY A 38 -8.72 9.79 8.66
C GLY A 38 -10.05 9.33 9.26
N GLY A 39 -11.02 8.95 8.42
CA GLY A 39 -12.33 8.45 8.87
C GLY A 39 -12.28 7.15 9.67
N ASN A 40 -11.16 6.44 9.69
CA ASN A 40 -10.98 5.23 10.50
C ASN A 40 -10.56 5.52 11.95
N TYR A 41 -10.30 6.78 12.28
CA TYR A 41 -9.77 7.18 13.60
C TYR A 41 -10.69 8.20 14.27
N CYS A 42 -10.89 8.04 15.58
CA CYS A 42 -11.61 9.04 16.36
C CYS A 42 -10.79 10.34 16.41
N PRO A 43 -11.37 11.49 15.99
CA PRO A 43 -10.63 12.75 15.90
C PRO A 43 -10.23 13.35 17.25
N ASN A 44 -10.85 12.88 18.34
CA ASN A 44 -10.63 13.43 19.68
C ASN A 44 -9.83 12.52 20.62
N THR A 45 -9.64 11.24 20.26
CA THR A 45 -9.03 10.26 21.18
C THR A 45 -7.98 9.37 20.54
N SER A 46 -7.90 9.32 19.20
CA SER A 46 -6.89 8.48 18.55
C SER A 46 -5.48 9.02 18.77
N PHE A 47 -4.51 8.11 18.81
CA PHE A 47 -3.08 8.44 18.92
C PHE A 47 -2.64 9.46 17.87
N LEU A 48 -3.04 9.25 16.62
CA LEU A 48 -2.75 10.18 15.54
C LEU A 48 -3.32 11.58 15.79
N ALA A 49 -4.53 11.68 16.35
CA ALA A 49 -5.19 12.97 16.55
C ALA A 49 -4.61 13.77 17.73
N THR A 50 -4.32 13.09 18.83
CA THR A 50 -4.06 13.73 20.13
C THR A 50 -2.58 13.93 20.45
N VAL A 51 -1.68 13.18 19.83
CA VAL A 51 -0.24 13.21 20.10
C VAL A 51 0.50 14.08 19.08
N ASP A 52 1.56 14.76 19.49
CA ASP A 52 2.38 15.61 18.61
C ASP A 52 2.95 14.83 17.40
N THR A 53 3.02 15.50 16.27
CA THR A 53 3.45 14.92 14.99
C THR A 53 4.83 14.26 15.08
N ASN A 54 5.79 14.92 15.77
CA ASN A 54 7.15 14.38 15.90
C ASN A 54 7.21 13.17 16.84
N ILE A 55 6.35 13.12 17.84
CA ILE A 55 6.24 11.95 18.73
C ILE A 55 5.66 10.76 17.98
N VAL A 56 4.62 10.98 17.17
CA VAL A 56 4.04 9.93 16.32
C VAL A 56 5.08 9.44 15.30
N ALA A 57 5.84 10.35 14.67
CA ALA A 57 6.91 9.99 13.75
C ALA A 57 8.01 9.18 14.44
N LYS A 58 8.49 9.58 15.61
CA LYS A 58 9.47 8.81 16.40
C LYS A 58 8.99 7.40 16.72
N TYR A 59 7.70 7.25 17.05
CA TYR A 59 7.12 5.93 17.28
C TYR A 59 7.18 5.06 16.03
N MET A 60 6.81 5.60 14.85
CA MET A 60 6.86 4.86 13.59
C MET A 60 8.30 4.57 13.13
N ILE A 61 9.23 5.50 13.32
CA ILE A 61 10.67 5.29 13.06
C ILE A 61 11.18 4.10 13.89
N ALA A 62 10.83 4.04 15.18
CA ALA A 62 11.19 2.93 16.04
C ALA A 62 10.55 1.59 15.60
N GLU A 63 9.34 1.60 15.03
CA GLU A 63 8.74 0.38 14.44
C GLU A 63 9.51 -0.13 13.22
N VAL A 64 10.14 0.75 12.46
CA VAL A 64 11.00 0.36 11.33
C VAL A 64 12.40 -0.06 11.81
N ALA A 65 12.99 0.69 12.73
CA ALA A 65 14.39 0.51 13.12
C ALA A 65 14.60 -0.53 14.22
N GLU A 66 13.75 -0.55 15.23
CA GLU A 66 13.92 -1.34 16.45
C GLU A 66 13.01 -2.57 16.49
N GLY A 67 11.70 -2.38 16.24
CA GLY A 67 10.69 -3.43 16.25
C GLY A 67 9.29 -2.88 16.43
N MET A 68 8.31 -3.60 15.87
CA MET A 68 6.91 -3.21 15.94
C MET A 68 6.34 -3.42 17.33
N ASP A 69 5.44 -2.52 17.75
CA ASP A 69 4.71 -2.66 19.01
C ASP A 69 3.73 -3.82 18.94
N LEU A 70 3.84 -4.71 19.91
CA LEU A 70 2.96 -5.87 20.07
C LEU A 70 1.48 -5.47 20.19
N ASN A 71 1.22 -4.34 20.88
CA ASN A 71 -0.11 -3.91 21.30
C ASN A 71 -0.81 -2.97 20.30
N SER A 72 -0.22 -2.71 19.13
CA SER A 72 -0.79 -1.81 18.10
C SER A 72 -1.18 -0.44 18.64
N TYR A 73 -0.37 0.13 19.43
CA TYR A 73 -0.42 1.34 20.24
C TYR A 73 -1.81 1.91 20.59
N ASN A 74 -2.16 1.80 21.83
CA ASN A 74 -3.31 2.51 22.44
C ASN A 74 -2.99 3.07 23.84
N GLY A 75 -1.73 3.22 24.19
CA GLY A 75 -1.37 3.68 25.52
C GLY A 75 0.13 3.94 25.70
N PRO A 76 0.57 4.30 26.92
CA PRO A 76 1.95 4.68 27.21
C PRO A 76 2.94 3.50 27.16
N TYR A 77 2.46 2.29 27.14
CA TYR A 77 3.29 1.10 27.10
C TYR A 77 3.54 0.66 25.66
N VAL A 78 4.80 0.52 25.32
CA VAL A 78 5.28 -0.01 24.03
C VAL A 78 6.09 -1.26 24.32
N GLU A 79 5.63 -2.40 23.79
CA GLU A 79 6.33 -3.67 23.87
C GLU A 79 6.87 -4.02 22.48
N ARG A 80 8.19 -3.88 22.29
CA ARG A 80 8.84 -4.13 21.00
C ARG A 80 8.98 -5.61 20.73
N THR A 81 8.57 -6.01 19.53
CA THR A 81 8.79 -7.36 18.99
C THR A 81 10.06 -7.40 18.13
N ILE A 82 10.44 -8.60 17.68
CA ILE A 82 11.52 -8.78 16.70
C ILE A 82 11.11 -8.39 15.26
N ALA A 83 9.81 -8.27 15.00
CA ALA A 83 9.30 -7.86 13.69
C ALA A 83 9.53 -6.38 13.47
N LYS A 84 10.05 -6.01 12.30
CA LYS A 84 10.22 -4.62 11.87
C LYS A 84 9.23 -4.30 10.75
N ALA A 85 8.72 -3.07 10.75
CA ALA A 85 7.88 -2.62 9.66
C ALA A 85 8.74 -2.39 8.40
N GLY A 86 8.26 -2.88 7.26
CA GLY A 86 8.91 -2.71 5.96
C GLY A 86 8.15 -1.78 5.02
N VAL A 87 7.01 -1.22 5.46
CA VAL A 87 6.22 -0.26 4.69
C VAL A 87 5.46 0.66 5.63
N ILE A 88 5.32 1.92 5.23
CA ILE A 88 4.53 2.93 5.91
C ILE A 88 3.18 3.06 5.21
N LYS A 89 2.08 2.89 5.92
CA LYS A 89 0.73 3.15 5.40
C LYS A 89 0.32 4.60 5.68
N ALA A 90 -0.30 5.23 4.69
CA ALA A 90 -1.15 6.40 4.89
C ALA A 90 -2.34 6.33 3.93
N GLY A 91 -3.30 7.23 4.06
CA GLY A 91 -4.48 7.23 3.21
C GLY A 91 -5.20 8.56 3.21
N THR A 92 -5.92 8.84 2.12
CA THR A 92 -6.73 10.05 1.95
C THR A 92 -8.16 9.71 1.61
N SER A 93 -9.05 10.63 1.94
CA SER A 93 -10.49 10.56 1.62
C SER A 93 -10.77 11.00 0.19
N TYR A 94 -12.00 10.73 -0.28
CA TYR A 94 -12.41 11.04 -1.65
C TYR A 94 -12.37 12.55 -1.92
N ARG A 95 -11.52 12.97 -2.84
CA ARG A 95 -11.34 14.35 -3.32
C ARG A 95 -11.01 15.37 -2.21
N ILE A 96 -10.46 14.91 -1.10
CA ILE A 96 -10.04 15.78 0.02
C ILE A 96 -8.91 15.11 0.82
N ILE A 97 -8.00 15.93 1.32
CA ILE A 97 -7.06 15.57 2.40
C ILE A 97 -7.52 16.30 3.65
N THR A 98 -8.09 15.58 4.60
CA THR A 98 -8.52 16.14 5.87
C THR A 98 -7.33 16.56 6.74
N LYS A 99 -7.54 17.40 7.77
CA LYS A 99 -6.45 17.80 8.70
C LYS A 99 -5.76 16.61 9.35
N LEU A 100 -6.51 15.56 9.68
CA LEU A 100 -5.96 14.35 10.27
C LEU A 100 -5.12 13.55 9.27
N GLU A 101 -5.57 13.46 8.02
CA GLU A 101 -4.85 12.83 6.92
C GLU A 101 -3.58 13.63 6.56
N GLN A 102 -3.65 14.95 6.55
CA GLN A 102 -2.50 15.82 6.35
C GLN A 102 -1.42 15.56 7.41
N LYS A 103 -1.83 15.40 8.68
CA LYS A 103 -0.92 15.00 9.76
C LYS A 103 -0.35 13.59 9.53
N ALA A 104 -1.17 12.62 9.09
CA ALA A 104 -0.71 11.27 8.77
C ALA A 104 0.33 11.28 7.64
N LEU A 105 0.11 12.09 6.59
CA LEU A 105 1.08 12.27 5.49
C LEU A 105 2.38 12.89 5.98
N ALA A 106 2.32 13.92 6.81
CA ALA A 106 3.53 14.53 7.39
C ALA A 106 4.32 13.52 8.23
N VAL A 107 3.65 12.74 9.09
CA VAL A 107 4.29 11.68 9.88
C VAL A 107 4.91 10.60 8.98
N ALA A 108 4.20 10.19 7.93
CA ALA A 108 4.70 9.19 6.98
C ALA A 108 5.95 9.69 6.24
N ALA A 109 5.93 10.95 5.76
CA ALA A 109 7.06 11.55 5.06
C ALA A 109 8.30 11.71 5.97
N ILE A 110 8.12 12.16 7.21
CA ILE A 110 9.21 12.24 8.21
C ILE A 110 9.79 10.83 8.47
N THR A 111 8.93 9.83 8.65
CA THR A 111 9.37 8.44 8.87
C THR A 111 10.13 7.90 7.67
N GLN A 112 9.63 8.13 6.44
CA GLN A 112 10.31 7.72 5.21
C GLN A 112 11.68 8.37 5.10
N LYS A 113 11.77 9.68 5.33
CA LYS A 113 13.01 10.44 5.27
C LYS A 113 14.09 9.88 6.20
N GLU A 114 13.72 9.54 7.43
CA GLU A 114 14.66 9.08 8.47
C GLU A 114 15.03 7.60 8.33
N THR A 115 14.18 6.79 7.67
CA THR A 115 14.36 5.32 7.64
C THR A 115 14.59 4.76 6.25
N GLY A 116 14.32 5.52 5.18
CA GLY A 116 14.27 5.00 3.81
C GLY A 116 13.07 4.07 3.55
N CYS A 117 12.19 3.84 4.53
CA CYS A 117 11.05 2.94 4.41
C CYS A 117 10.01 3.49 3.42
N PRO A 118 9.54 2.72 2.44
CA PRO A 118 8.59 3.19 1.43
C PRO A 118 7.21 3.50 2.02
N ILE A 119 6.48 4.41 1.36
CA ILE A 119 5.09 4.73 1.70
C ILE A 119 4.14 4.03 0.73
N SER A 120 3.10 3.38 1.26
CA SER A 120 1.98 2.85 0.47
C SER A 120 0.69 3.57 0.84
N MET A 121 0.10 4.23 -0.15
CA MET A 121 -1.03 5.14 0.01
C MET A 121 -2.35 4.50 -0.39
N HIS A 122 -3.35 4.55 0.49
CA HIS A 122 -4.74 4.39 0.07
C HIS A 122 -5.20 5.69 -0.58
N THR A 123 -5.63 5.64 -1.84
CA THR A 123 -6.32 6.75 -2.50
C THR A 123 -7.81 6.40 -2.60
N ASP A 124 -8.69 7.21 -2.02
CA ASP A 124 -10.12 6.94 -2.15
C ASP A 124 -10.56 7.24 -3.59
N PHE A 125 -11.03 6.21 -4.31
CA PHE A 125 -11.37 6.26 -5.74
C PHE A 125 -10.26 6.78 -6.66
N GLY A 126 -8.98 6.55 -6.34
CA GLY A 126 -7.85 7.00 -7.18
C GLY A 126 -7.70 8.52 -7.23
N THR A 127 -8.19 9.24 -6.22
CA THR A 127 -8.12 10.71 -6.18
C THR A 127 -7.01 11.23 -5.28
N MET A 128 -6.67 12.52 -5.37
CA MET A 128 -5.69 13.25 -4.55
C MET A 128 -4.23 12.79 -4.73
N GLY A 129 -3.88 12.06 -5.79
CA GLY A 129 -2.53 11.55 -5.97
C GLY A 129 -1.47 12.64 -6.05
N SER A 130 -1.70 13.71 -6.81
CA SER A 130 -0.77 14.83 -6.93
C SER A 130 -0.61 15.57 -5.60
N GLU A 131 -1.71 15.85 -4.92
CA GLU A 131 -1.73 16.54 -3.62
C GLU A 131 -1.10 15.70 -2.51
N ILE A 132 -1.23 14.37 -2.58
CA ILE A 132 -0.52 13.43 -1.69
C ILE A 132 0.99 13.59 -1.88
N LEU A 133 1.47 13.57 -3.12
CA LEU A 133 2.88 13.73 -3.42
C LEU A 133 3.41 15.10 -2.98
N ASP A 134 2.61 16.17 -3.15
CA ASP A 134 2.95 17.52 -2.67
C ASP A 134 3.15 17.54 -1.16
N GLU A 135 2.25 16.94 -0.38
CA GLU A 135 2.37 16.87 1.08
C GLU A 135 3.55 16.00 1.52
N ILE A 136 3.85 14.89 0.83
CA ILE A 136 5.00 14.04 1.11
C ILE A 136 6.31 14.81 0.87
N GLU A 137 6.48 15.42 -0.30
CA GLU A 137 7.68 16.18 -0.67
C GLU A 137 7.89 17.40 0.23
N LYS A 138 6.82 18.14 0.55
CA LYS A 138 6.83 19.27 1.48
C LYS A 138 7.37 18.90 2.87
N ASN A 139 7.12 17.67 3.33
CA ASN A 139 7.61 17.17 4.61
C ASN A 139 8.94 16.39 4.48
N GLY A 140 9.62 16.48 3.33
CA GLY A 140 10.94 15.93 3.08
C GLY A 140 10.97 14.46 2.66
N GLY A 141 9.82 13.87 2.36
CA GLY A 141 9.73 12.54 1.77
C GLY A 141 10.02 12.55 0.27
N LYS A 142 9.99 11.37 -0.36
CA LYS A 142 10.33 11.15 -1.77
C LYS A 142 9.18 10.46 -2.49
N SER A 143 8.76 11.02 -3.63
CA SER A 143 7.75 10.43 -4.51
C SER A 143 8.18 9.07 -5.05
N GLU A 144 9.47 8.88 -5.37
CA GLU A 144 10.02 7.65 -5.93
C GLU A 144 9.92 6.43 -4.99
N LYS A 145 9.78 6.66 -3.70
CA LYS A 145 9.53 5.64 -2.68
C LYS A 145 8.08 5.66 -2.17
N THR A 146 7.14 6.10 -3.03
CA THR A 146 5.71 6.18 -2.71
C THR A 146 4.90 5.41 -3.74
N VAL A 147 4.04 4.52 -3.26
CA VAL A 147 3.10 3.71 -4.04
C VAL A 147 1.68 4.22 -3.84
N LEU A 148 0.99 4.59 -4.90
CA LEU A 148 -0.42 4.99 -4.87
C LEU A 148 -1.30 3.80 -5.24
N CYS A 149 -2.12 3.33 -4.29
CA CYS A 149 -3.02 2.18 -4.45
C CYS A 149 -4.40 2.60 -4.99
N HIS A 150 -5.15 1.62 -5.50
CA HIS A 150 -6.53 1.78 -6.01
C HIS A 150 -6.66 2.73 -7.20
N MET A 151 -5.58 2.94 -7.94
CA MET A 151 -5.56 3.91 -9.05
C MET A 151 -6.48 3.50 -10.20
N GLN A 152 -6.77 2.20 -10.40
CA GLN A 152 -7.74 1.72 -11.38
C GLN A 152 -9.14 2.32 -11.22
N ARG A 153 -9.47 2.80 -10.02
CA ARG A 153 -10.79 3.40 -9.75
C ARG A 153 -10.99 4.77 -10.46
N ASN A 154 -9.89 5.46 -10.79
CA ASN A 154 -9.88 6.68 -11.60
C ASN A 154 -9.15 6.42 -12.92
N PRO A 155 -9.83 6.03 -14.02
CA PRO A 155 -9.18 5.59 -15.23
C PRO A 155 -8.67 6.73 -16.14
N ASP A 156 -8.30 7.85 -15.56
CA ASP A 156 -7.71 8.98 -16.28
C ASP A 156 -6.22 8.74 -16.55
N ARG A 157 -5.90 8.43 -17.80
CA ARG A 157 -4.54 8.10 -18.26
C ARG A 157 -3.57 9.27 -18.14
N TYR A 158 -4.03 10.48 -18.33
CA TYR A 158 -3.19 11.69 -18.18
C TYR A 158 -2.88 11.96 -16.72
N TYR A 159 -3.85 11.69 -15.84
CA TYR A 159 -3.65 11.73 -14.40
C TYR A 159 -2.62 10.70 -13.93
N TYR A 160 -2.66 9.47 -14.48
CA TYR A 160 -1.62 8.47 -14.21
C TYR A 160 -0.24 8.99 -14.62
N SER A 161 -0.11 9.52 -15.85
CA SER A 161 1.16 10.08 -16.33
C SER A 161 1.68 11.18 -15.42
N SER A 162 0.84 12.11 -14.99
CA SER A 162 1.26 13.21 -14.10
C SER A 162 1.82 12.74 -12.74
N ILE A 163 1.36 11.60 -12.25
CA ILE A 163 1.86 10.95 -11.04
C ILE A 163 3.18 10.23 -11.31
N LEU A 164 3.23 9.46 -12.41
CA LEU A 164 4.39 8.66 -12.79
C LEU A 164 5.59 9.55 -13.19
N ASP A 165 5.34 10.70 -13.82
CA ASP A 165 6.37 11.69 -14.18
C ASP A 165 7.07 12.29 -12.94
N ARG A 166 6.47 12.19 -11.75
CA ARG A 166 7.08 12.56 -10.47
C ARG A 166 7.89 11.42 -9.83
N GLY A 167 8.02 10.29 -10.51
CA GLY A 167 8.76 9.12 -10.04
C GLY A 167 7.94 8.17 -9.16
N ALA A 168 6.72 8.50 -8.77
CA ALA A 168 5.88 7.64 -7.94
C ALA A 168 5.50 6.33 -8.65
N THR A 169 5.09 5.33 -7.88
CA THR A 169 4.60 4.05 -8.39
C THR A 169 3.09 3.97 -8.28
N ILE A 170 2.43 3.45 -9.31
CA ILE A 170 0.99 3.15 -9.31
C ILE A 170 0.76 1.67 -9.05
N CYS A 171 -0.15 1.35 -8.13
CA CYS A 171 -0.61 0.01 -7.87
C CYS A 171 -2.02 -0.21 -8.46
N PHE A 172 -2.12 -1.18 -9.37
CA PHE A 172 -3.40 -1.75 -9.82
C PHE A 172 -3.69 -2.98 -8.97
N ASP A 173 -4.47 -2.81 -7.91
CA ASP A 173 -4.60 -3.78 -6.83
C ASP A 173 -6.00 -4.36 -6.63
N GLU A 174 -6.87 -4.20 -7.61
CA GLU A 174 -8.24 -4.71 -7.53
C GLU A 174 -8.71 -5.46 -8.79
N PRO A 175 -7.90 -6.29 -9.43
CA PRO A 175 -8.44 -7.24 -10.38
C PRO A 175 -9.57 -8.05 -9.73
N ASN A 176 -10.61 -8.43 -10.52
CA ASN A 176 -11.77 -9.16 -10.03
C ASN A 176 -12.78 -8.32 -9.21
N LYS A 177 -12.57 -7.04 -9.02
CA LYS A 177 -13.55 -6.17 -8.37
C LYS A 177 -14.30 -5.35 -9.43
N ALA A 178 -15.04 -6.03 -10.32
CA ALA A 178 -15.73 -5.42 -11.46
C ALA A 178 -16.73 -4.31 -11.06
N ALA A 179 -17.20 -4.27 -9.81
CA ALA A 179 -18.00 -3.17 -9.27
C ALA A 179 -17.25 -1.83 -9.28
N TYR A 180 -15.91 -1.85 -9.24
CA TYR A 180 -15.09 -0.64 -9.40
C TYR A 180 -14.66 -0.47 -10.84
N ARG A 181 -14.02 -1.49 -11.45
CA ARG A 181 -13.59 -1.50 -12.85
C ARG A 181 -13.50 -2.93 -13.39
N PRO A 182 -13.91 -3.17 -14.64
CA PRO A 182 -13.66 -4.43 -15.33
C PRO A 182 -12.15 -4.69 -15.50
N ASP A 183 -11.75 -5.94 -15.43
CA ASP A 183 -10.35 -6.34 -15.62
C ASP A 183 -9.79 -5.94 -16.98
N THR A 184 -10.64 -5.95 -18.03
CA THR A 184 -10.25 -5.51 -19.37
C THR A 184 -9.85 -4.03 -19.41
N GLU A 185 -10.59 -3.16 -18.74
CA GLU A 185 -10.28 -1.74 -18.66
C GLU A 185 -8.99 -1.49 -17.86
N ILE A 186 -8.79 -2.23 -16.76
CA ILE A 186 -7.54 -2.18 -16.00
C ILE A 186 -6.37 -2.57 -16.89
N ALA A 187 -6.49 -3.69 -17.61
CA ALA A 187 -5.45 -4.19 -18.50
C ALA A 187 -5.16 -3.23 -19.66
N GLU A 188 -6.18 -2.60 -20.26
CA GLU A 188 -6.03 -1.57 -21.30
C GLU A 188 -5.25 -0.35 -20.80
N ASN A 189 -5.51 0.08 -19.57
CA ASN A 189 -4.78 1.20 -18.98
C ASN A 189 -3.32 0.84 -18.68
N ILE A 190 -3.07 -0.39 -18.21
CA ILE A 190 -1.70 -0.91 -18.05
C ILE A 190 -0.98 -0.94 -19.41
N CYS A 191 -1.58 -1.50 -20.46
CA CYS A 191 -0.98 -1.51 -21.80
C CYS A 191 -0.63 -0.11 -22.28
N TRP A 192 -1.55 0.84 -22.10
CA TRP A 192 -1.34 2.23 -22.49
C TRP A 192 -0.15 2.88 -21.77
N LEU A 193 0.07 2.57 -20.49
CA LEU A 193 1.21 3.03 -19.71
C LEU A 193 2.52 2.35 -20.15
N LEU A 194 2.47 1.03 -20.39
CA LEU A 194 3.62 0.26 -20.86
C LEU A 194 4.12 0.75 -22.24
N ASP A 195 3.22 1.16 -23.11
CA ASP A 195 3.55 1.73 -24.44
C ASP A 195 4.22 3.11 -24.33
N ARG A 196 4.17 3.75 -23.16
CA ARG A 196 4.77 5.08 -22.88
C ARG A 196 6.03 5.00 -22.02
N GLY A 197 6.49 3.80 -21.72
CA GLY A 197 7.76 3.60 -21.00
C GLY A 197 7.63 3.65 -19.47
N TYR A 198 6.42 3.54 -18.91
CA TYR A 198 6.21 3.52 -17.45
C TYR A 198 6.32 2.12 -16.83
N GLU A 199 6.93 1.15 -17.53
CA GLU A 199 7.02 -0.23 -17.06
C GLU A 199 7.73 -0.42 -15.70
N ASN A 200 8.56 0.53 -15.28
CA ASN A 200 9.30 0.47 -14.00
C ASN A 200 8.53 1.02 -12.80
N GLN A 201 7.33 1.59 -13.01
CA GLN A 201 6.55 2.29 -11.98
C GLN A 201 5.14 1.72 -11.81
N ILE A 202 4.91 0.50 -12.27
CA ILE A 202 3.63 -0.21 -12.12
C ILE A 202 3.84 -1.43 -11.25
N VAL A 203 2.99 -1.60 -10.25
CA VAL A 203 2.91 -2.82 -9.43
C VAL A 203 1.50 -3.36 -9.42
N LEU A 204 1.36 -4.66 -9.20
CA LEU A 204 0.06 -5.35 -9.19
C LEU A 204 -0.24 -5.90 -7.80
N GLY A 205 -1.50 -5.89 -7.42
CA GLY A 205 -1.97 -6.42 -6.15
C GLY A 205 -3.37 -7.02 -6.24
N MET A 206 -3.95 -7.39 -5.11
CA MET A 206 -5.32 -7.96 -5.04
C MET A 206 -6.22 -7.23 -4.06
N ASP A 207 -5.68 -6.40 -3.17
CA ASP A 207 -6.41 -5.76 -2.05
C ASP A 207 -7.40 -6.73 -1.39
N ALA A 208 -6.91 -7.92 -1.07
CA ALA A 208 -7.70 -9.03 -0.54
C ALA A 208 -7.83 -8.94 0.99
N GLY A 209 -8.30 -7.82 1.49
CA GLY A 209 -8.49 -7.55 2.92
C GLY A 209 -9.82 -8.02 3.51
N ARG A 210 -10.68 -8.63 2.70
CA ARG A 210 -12.01 -9.11 3.13
C ARG A 210 -12.18 -10.58 2.87
N VAL A 211 -13.09 -11.20 3.63
CA VAL A 211 -13.44 -12.63 3.52
C VAL A 211 -13.75 -13.03 2.08
N GLU A 212 -14.45 -12.18 1.34
CA GLU A 212 -14.81 -12.39 -0.07
C GLU A 212 -13.59 -12.45 -1.01
N GLY A 213 -12.45 -11.92 -0.58
CA GLY A 213 -11.18 -11.98 -1.33
C GLY A 213 -10.37 -13.25 -1.06
N LEU A 214 -10.75 -14.07 -0.10
CA LEU A 214 -9.97 -15.22 0.35
C LEU A 214 -10.61 -16.54 -0.14
N ALA A 215 -9.86 -17.34 -0.89
CA ALA A 215 -10.35 -18.62 -1.43
C ALA A 215 -10.84 -19.60 -0.36
N SER A 216 -10.26 -19.55 0.85
CA SER A 216 -10.67 -20.37 2.00
C SER A 216 -12.12 -20.15 2.45
N TYR A 217 -12.73 -19.02 2.09
CA TYR A 217 -14.12 -18.71 2.41
C TYR A 217 -15.08 -18.87 1.22
N ARG A 218 -14.61 -19.45 0.11
CA ARG A 218 -15.42 -19.62 -1.12
C ARG A 218 -16.78 -20.28 -0.88
N GLU A 219 -16.81 -21.30 -0.07
CA GLU A 219 -18.05 -22.05 0.24
C GLU A 219 -19.04 -21.21 1.03
N SER A 220 -18.57 -20.40 1.99
CA SER A 220 -19.43 -19.60 2.87
C SER A 220 -19.98 -18.33 2.21
N VAL A 221 -19.22 -17.73 1.28
CA VAL A 221 -19.62 -16.47 0.63
C VAL A 221 -20.03 -16.65 -0.84
N GLY A 222 -19.95 -17.86 -1.38
CA GLY A 222 -20.36 -18.21 -2.74
C GLY A 222 -19.46 -17.67 -3.87
N ARG A 223 -18.51 -16.78 -3.58
CA ARG A 223 -17.64 -16.13 -4.58
C ARG A 223 -16.37 -15.58 -3.95
N ALA A 224 -15.40 -16.39 -3.68
CA ALA A 224 -14.08 -15.92 -3.28
C ALA A 224 -13.06 -16.38 -4.32
N ASN A 225 -12.41 -15.45 -5.02
CA ASN A 225 -11.48 -15.80 -6.10
C ASN A 225 -10.06 -16.06 -5.59
N GLY A 226 -9.74 -15.63 -4.35
CA GLY A 226 -8.44 -15.83 -3.74
C GLY A 226 -7.33 -14.94 -4.32
N LEU A 227 -6.17 -14.98 -3.67
CA LEU A 227 -4.99 -14.24 -4.12
C LEU A 227 -4.45 -14.79 -5.46
N GLU A 228 -4.69 -16.06 -5.74
CA GLU A 228 -4.30 -16.73 -6.98
C GLU A 228 -4.96 -16.12 -8.22
N TYR A 229 -6.04 -15.37 -8.11
CA TYR A 229 -6.72 -14.74 -9.24
C TYR A 229 -5.77 -13.86 -10.06
N LEU A 230 -4.89 -13.12 -9.40
CA LEU A 230 -3.89 -12.29 -10.06
C LEU A 230 -3.09 -13.11 -11.07
N LEU A 231 -2.55 -14.24 -10.65
CA LEU A 231 -1.67 -15.07 -11.47
C LEU A 231 -2.42 -15.99 -12.43
N THR A 232 -3.61 -16.48 -12.06
CA THR A 232 -4.37 -17.48 -12.82
C THR A 232 -5.39 -16.89 -13.79
N ARG A 233 -5.75 -15.60 -13.63
CA ARG A 233 -6.76 -14.93 -14.46
C ARG A 233 -6.27 -13.61 -15.03
N PHE A 234 -5.81 -12.69 -14.20
CA PHE A 234 -5.44 -11.34 -14.65
C PHE A 234 -4.13 -11.34 -15.48
N VAL A 235 -3.10 -12.03 -15.03
CA VAL A 235 -1.85 -12.17 -15.80
C VAL A 235 -2.07 -12.85 -17.15
N PRO A 236 -2.84 -13.96 -17.28
CA PRO A 236 -3.24 -14.49 -18.58
C PRO A 236 -4.00 -13.50 -19.47
N LEU A 237 -4.80 -12.59 -18.91
CA LEU A 237 -5.43 -11.51 -19.69
C LEU A 237 -4.39 -10.55 -20.25
N LEU A 238 -3.42 -10.09 -19.46
CA LEU A 238 -2.31 -9.25 -19.94
C LEU A 238 -1.53 -9.92 -21.08
N ARG A 239 -1.25 -11.23 -20.98
CA ARG A 239 -0.63 -12.02 -22.05
C ARG A 239 -1.45 -12.02 -23.34
N LYS A 240 -2.78 -12.19 -23.23
CA LYS A 240 -3.69 -12.10 -24.39
C LYS A 240 -3.68 -10.72 -25.05
N MET A 241 -3.38 -9.68 -24.28
CA MET A 241 -3.21 -8.32 -24.77
C MET A 241 -1.77 -8.01 -25.21
N SER A 242 -0.95 -9.04 -25.41
CA SER A 242 0.43 -8.96 -25.92
C SER A 242 1.43 -8.25 -24.98
N VAL A 243 1.15 -8.21 -23.69
CA VAL A 243 2.14 -7.76 -22.70
C VAL A 243 3.22 -8.84 -22.58
N SER A 244 4.49 -8.46 -22.77
CA SER A 244 5.62 -9.39 -22.73
C SER A 244 5.87 -9.96 -21.32
N GLU A 245 6.45 -11.16 -21.25
CA GLU A 245 6.83 -11.78 -19.97
C GLU A 245 7.82 -10.91 -19.17
N GLU A 246 8.71 -10.19 -19.85
CA GLU A 246 9.63 -9.25 -19.22
C GLU A 246 8.86 -8.13 -18.47
N LYS A 247 7.88 -7.50 -19.13
CA LYS A 247 7.05 -6.45 -18.51
C LYS A 247 6.19 -7.01 -17.38
N ILE A 248 5.66 -8.23 -17.53
CA ILE A 248 4.92 -8.92 -16.47
C ILE A 248 5.85 -9.20 -15.27
N HIS A 249 7.07 -9.67 -15.51
CA HIS A 249 8.07 -9.89 -14.46
C HIS A 249 8.45 -8.60 -13.74
N LYS A 250 8.64 -7.51 -14.48
CA LYS A 250 8.86 -6.18 -13.86
C LYS A 250 7.75 -5.82 -12.90
N MET A 251 6.49 -5.87 -13.31
CA MET A 251 5.33 -5.48 -12.48
C MET A 251 5.13 -6.36 -11.25
N LEU A 252 5.51 -7.64 -11.31
CA LEU A 252 5.29 -8.61 -10.24
C LEU A 252 6.48 -8.82 -9.32
N VAL A 253 7.70 -8.57 -9.79
CA VAL A 253 8.94 -8.94 -9.09
C VAL A 253 9.89 -7.75 -8.94
N GLU A 254 10.35 -7.16 -10.06
CA GLU A 254 11.39 -6.12 -10.02
C GLU A 254 10.89 -4.83 -9.38
N ASN A 255 9.77 -4.30 -9.85
CA ASN A 255 9.22 -3.05 -9.32
C ASN A 255 8.83 -3.14 -7.84
N PRO A 256 8.12 -4.21 -7.38
CA PRO A 256 7.90 -4.41 -5.95
C PRO A 256 9.21 -4.52 -5.15
N SER A 257 10.21 -5.24 -5.68
CA SER A 257 11.52 -5.35 -5.03
C SER A 257 12.19 -3.99 -4.88
N ASN A 258 12.17 -3.17 -5.93
CA ASN A 258 12.80 -1.85 -5.94
C ASN A 258 12.09 -0.85 -5.04
N VAL A 259 10.75 -0.76 -5.13
CA VAL A 259 10.00 0.24 -4.38
C VAL A 259 9.90 -0.10 -2.89
N PHE A 260 9.79 -1.40 -2.54
CA PHE A 260 9.69 -1.85 -1.15
C PHE A 260 11.04 -2.20 -0.49
N SER A 261 12.16 -2.00 -1.17
CA SER A 261 13.48 -2.09 -0.54
C SER A 261 13.71 -0.90 0.40
N ILE A 262 14.32 -1.17 1.54
CA ILE A 262 14.84 -0.14 2.44
C ILE A 262 16.33 -0.05 2.19
N GLU A 263 16.80 1.11 1.73
CA GLU A 263 18.23 1.39 1.60
C GLU A 263 18.73 1.78 2.99
N VAL A 264 19.62 0.96 3.56
CA VAL A 264 20.25 1.17 4.87
C VAL A 264 21.48 2.02 4.71
#